data_416234326afc2747cdad0957ef7478f1
#
_entry.id   416234326afc2747cdad0957ef7478f1
#
_cell.length_a   1.000
_cell.length_b   1.000
_cell.length_c   1.000
_cell.angle_alpha   90.00
_cell.angle_beta   90.00
_cell.angle_gamma   90.00
#
_symmetry.space_group_name_H-M   'P 1'
#
loop_
_entity.id
_entity.type
_entity.pdbx_description
1 polymer ?
#
loop_
_entity_poly.entity_id
_entity_poly.type
_entity_poly.pdbx_seq_one_letter_code
_entity_poly.pdbx_strand_id
1 'polypeptide(L)'
;MRPWGRCGNPCAFAKFHAVPRSQSAGLLLYRRSPHGLEVFLVHPGGPFWAKKDLGAWSIPKGEIEPDEDPLAAAQREFEEETGFQISGEFRPLAPLKQKSGKTVYAWAVEGDCDPSGLKSNTVSLEWPPHSGRQQEFPEVDRAAWFPLDEAKRKILPGQVGFIEWLERATR
;
A
#
# COMPACT_ATOMS: atom_id res chain seq x y z
N MET A 1 -49.62 -51.21 14.39
CA MET A 1 -49.50 -49.75 14.68
C MET A 1 -48.05 -49.40 14.71
N ARG A 2 -47.57 -48.65 13.76
CA ARG A 2 -46.19 -48.10 13.70
C ARG A 2 -46.32 -46.60 13.73
N PRO A 3 -45.59 -45.85 14.61
CA PRO A 3 -45.44 -44.45 14.44
C PRO A 3 -44.12 -44.14 13.72
N TRP A 4 -44.22 -43.25 12.83
CA TRP A 4 -43.26 -42.68 11.90
C TRP A 4 -42.06 -42.03 12.60
N GLY A 5 -40.85 -42.48 12.25
CA GLY A 5 -39.62 -41.78 12.57
C GLY A 5 -39.37 -40.63 11.59
N ARG A 6 -39.24 -39.42 12.10
CA ARG A 6 -38.84 -38.23 11.34
C ARG A 6 -37.32 -38.25 11.18
N CYS A 7 -36.86 -38.43 9.96
CA CYS A 7 -35.52 -38.01 9.61
C CYS A 7 -35.48 -36.49 9.46
N GLY A 8 -34.96 -35.83 10.47
CA GLY A 8 -34.56 -34.44 10.37
C GLY A 8 -33.11 -34.40 9.93
N ASN A 9 -32.88 -34.03 8.68
CA ASN A 9 -31.57 -33.62 8.22
C ASN A 9 -31.37 -32.14 8.55
N PRO A 10 -30.45 -31.76 9.43
CA PRO A 10 -30.05 -30.38 9.49
C PRO A 10 -29.13 -30.11 8.33
N CYS A 11 -29.62 -29.42 7.32
CA CYS A 11 -28.84 -28.77 6.30
C CYS A 11 -27.79 -27.92 7.02
N ALA A 12 -26.55 -28.40 7.07
CA ALA A 12 -25.43 -27.63 7.52
C ALA A 12 -25.18 -26.54 6.45
N PHE A 13 -25.70 -25.35 6.71
CA PHE A 13 -25.25 -24.15 6.02
C PHE A 13 -23.77 -24.00 6.32
N ALA A 14 -22.93 -24.48 5.42
CA ALA A 14 -21.55 -24.11 5.38
C ALA A 14 -21.50 -22.58 5.21
N LYS A 15 -21.29 -21.86 6.29
CA LYS A 15 -20.94 -20.45 6.25
C LYS A 15 -19.61 -20.39 5.52
N PHE A 16 -19.68 -20.07 4.24
CA PHE A 16 -18.50 -19.58 3.51
C PHE A 16 -18.08 -18.31 4.22
N HIS A 17 -17.13 -18.44 5.11
CA HIS A 17 -16.38 -17.29 5.60
C HIS A 17 -15.55 -16.84 4.41
N ALA A 18 -16.05 -15.84 3.70
CA ALA A 18 -15.24 -15.13 2.72
C ALA A 18 -14.00 -14.62 3.50
N VAL A 19 -12.84 -15.10 3.11
CA VAL A 19 -11.57 -14.57 3.63
C VAL A 19 -11.64 -13.06 3.40
N PRO A 20 -11.50 -12.22 4.43
CA PRO A 20 -11.55 -10.78 4.25
C PRO A 20 -10.52 -10.42 3.19
N ARG A 21 -10.95 -9.77 2.11
CA ARG A 21 -10.02 -9.27 1.10
C ARG A 21 -9.11 -8.29 1.79
N SER A 22 -7.79 -8.51 1.78
CA SER A 22 -6.85 -7.63 2.46
C SER A 22 -6.98 -6.21 1.90
N GLN A 23 -7.11 -5.24 2.78
CA GLN A 23 -7.23 -3.83 2.47
C GLN A 23 -5.97 -3.11 2.93
N SER A 24 -5.49 -2.19 2.13
CA SER A 24 -4.38 -1.33 2.48
C SER A 24 -4.77 0.13 2.40
N ALA A 25 -4.09 0.95 3.18
CA ALA A 25 -4.22 2.39 3.17
C ALA A 25 -2.85 3.04 3.00
N GLY A 26 -2.78 4.16 2.28
CA GLY A 26 -1.55 4.88 2.04
C GLY A 26 -1.74 6.35 1.72
N LEU A 27 -0.63 7.08 1.68
CA LEU A 27 -0.62 8.50 1.36
C LEU A 27 0.09 8.76 0.03
N LEU A 28 -0.56 9.54 -0.85
CA LEU A 28 0.05 10.15 -2.01
C LEU A 28 0.56 11.54 -1.60
N LEU A 29 1.78 11.59 -1.08
CA LEU A 29 2.43 12.86 -0.75
C LEU A 29 2.91 13.52 -2.07
N TYR A 30 2.56 14.79 -2.24
CA TYR A 30 2.98 15.57 -3.40
C TYR A 30 3.44 16.96 -2.99
N ARG A 31 4.25 17.57 -3.84
CA ARG A 31 4.70 18.96 -3.65
C ARG A 31 4.70 19.71 -4.99
N ARG A 32 4.72 21.03 -4.89
CA ARG A 32 4.90 21.93 -6.02
C ARG A 32 6.36 22.33 -6.11
N SER A 33 6.98 22.06 -7.26
CA SER A 33 8.33 22.50 -7.57
C SER A 33 8.30 23.55 -8.68
N PRO A 34 9.42 24.28 -8.93
CA PRO A 34 9.52 25.18 -10.09
C PRO A 34 9.28 24.50 -11.44
N HIS A 35 9.41 23.18 -11.49
CA HIS A 35 9.24 22.36 -12.70
C HIS A 35 7.90 21.66 -12.79
N GLY A 36 6.99 21.91 -11.84
CA GLY A 36 5.67 21.31 -11.79
C GLY A 36 5.43 20.47 -10.53
N LEU A 37 4.45 19.59 -10.61
CA LEU A 37 4.15 18.69 -9.49
C LEU A 37 5.11 17.51 -9.43
N GLU A 38 5.50 17.18 -8.22
CA GLU A 38 6.27 15.99 -7.90
C GLU A 38 5.53 15.15 -6.86
N VAL A 39 5.66 13.84 -6.95
CA VAL A 39 5.14 12.89 -5.99
C VAL A 39 6.26 12.12 -5.31
N PHE A 40 6.07 11.84 -4.03
CA PHE A 40 6.97 11.05 -3.23
C PHE A 40 6.62 9.58 -3.35
N LEU A 41 7.57 8.77 -3.80
CA LEU A 41 7.41 7.32 -3.91
C LEU A 41 8.51 6.61 -3.13
N VAL A 42 8.21 5.40 -2.69
CA VAL A 42 9.12 4.50 -2.00
C VAL A 42 9.39 3.26 -2.83
N HIS A 43 10.62 2.76 -2.75
CA HIS A 43 11.04 1.53 -3.41
C HIS A 43 11.08 0.41 -2.37
N PRO A 44 10.45 -0.75 -2.63
CA PRO A 44 10.47 -1.86 -1.70
C PRO A 44 11.88 -2.41 -1.52
N GLY A 45 12.23 -2.71 -0.27
CA GLY A 45 13.49 -3.32 0.08
C GLY A 45 13.51 -4.83 -0.18
N GLY A 46 14.64 -5.42 0.14
CA GLY A 46 14.86 -6.85 0.01
C GLY A 46 15.37 -7.30 -1.36
N PRO A 47 15.83 -8.56 -1.43
CA PRO A 47 16.58 -9.07 -2.58
C PRO A 47 15.75 -9.23 -3.86
N PHE A 48 14.41 -9.44 -3.72
CA PHE A 48 13.51 -9.61 -4.87
C PHE A 48 13.31 -8.31 -5.68
N TRP A 49 13.50 -7.15 -5.04
CA TRP A 49 13.26 -5.85 -5.63
C TRP A 49 14.53 -5.09 -5.96
N ALA A 50 15.68 -5.49 -5.41
CA ALA A 50 16.95 -4.75 -5.44
C ALA A 50 17.37 -4.28 -6.85
N LYS A 51 17.05 -5.05 -7.90
CA LYS A 51 17.40 -4.75 -9.30
C LYS A 51 16.23 -4.22 -10.13
N LYS A 52 15.07 -4.02 -9.53
CA LYS A 52 13.87 -3.52 -10.21
C LYS A 52 13.75 -2.01 -10.00
N ASP A 53 13.27 -1.30 -11.01
CA ASP A 53 13.09 0.14 -10.98
C ASP A 53 11.74 0.54 -11.60
N LEU A 54 11.58 0.39 -12.92
CA LEU A 54 10.31 0.71 -13.57
C LEU A 54 9.20 -0.23 -13.10
N GLY A 55 8.06 0.34 -12.71
CA GLY A 55 6.91 -0.40 -12.21
C GLY A 55 7.13 -1.07 -10.84
N ALA A 56 8.16 -0.66 -10.09
CA ALA A 56 8.53 -1.23 -8.80
C ALA A 56 8.22 -0.33 -7.60
N TRP A 57 8.10 0.96 -7.81
CA TRP A 57 7.84 1.94 -6.76
C TRP A 57 6.37 1.97 -6.35
N SER A 58 6.09 2.46 -5.18
CA SER A 58 4.75 2.52 -4.59
C SER A 58 4.56 3.81 -3.82
N ILE A 59 3.30 4.21 -3.59
CA ILE A 59 3.00 5.10 -2.48
C ILE A 59 3.31 4.37 -1.17
N PRO A 60 3.79 5.06 -0.11
CA PRO A 60 3.89 4.47 1.22
C PRO A 60 2.51 4.00 1.68
N LYS A 61 2.37 2.71 2.01
CA LYS A 61 1.09 2.08 2.36
C LYS A 61 1.29 0.72 3.02
N GLY A 62 0.34 0.34 3.85
CA GLY A 62 0.32 -1.00 4.42
C GLY A 62 -1.08 -1.47 4.77
N GLU A 63 -1.17 -2.55 5.50
CA GLU A 63 -2.45 -3.17 5.83
C GLU A 63 -3.21 -2.37 6.87
N ILE A 64 -4.54 -2.28 6.67
CA ILE A 64 -5.46 -1.72 7.67
C ILE A 64 -5.69 -2.80 8.73
N GLU A 65 -5.42 -2.47 9.99
CA GLU A 65 -5.69 -3.37 11.10
C GLU A 65 -7.19 -3.50 11.39
N PRO A 66 -7.64 -4.59 12.05
CA PRO A 66 -9.04 -4.71 12.46
C PRO A 66 -9.48 -3.50 13.29
N ASP A 67 -10.64 -2.94 12.95
CA ASP A 67 -11.25 -1.77 13.61
C ASP A 67 -10.44 -0.45 13.52
N GLU A 68 -9.41 -0.40 12.70
CA GLU A 68 -8.61 0.80 12.44
C GLU A 68 -9.30 1.71 11.42
N ASP A 69 -9.31 3.03 11.69
CA ASP A 69 -9.71 4.02 10.69
C ASP A 69 -8.74 4.01 9.50
N PRO A 70 -9.24 3.91 8.25
CA PRO A 70 -8.36 3.81 7.08
C PRO A 70 -7.39 4.99 6.89
N LEU A 71 -7.78 6.22 7.25
CA LEU A 71 -6.86 7.36 7.16
C LEU A 71 -5.79 7.28 8.26
N ALA A 72 -6.16 6.86 9.46
CA ALA A 72 -5.20 6.64 10.54
C ALA A 72 -4.18 5.55 10.16
N ALA A 73 -4.65 4.46 9.52
CA ALA A 73 -3.78 3.42 8.97
C ALA A 73 -2.80 3.98 7.93
N ALA A 74 -3.29 4.82 7.01
CA ALA A 74 -2.45 5.44 5.98
C ALA A 74 -1.35 6.33 6.59
N GLN A 75 -1.66 7.08 7.65
CA GLN A 75 -0.69 7.92 8.35
C GLN A 75 0.33 7.07 9.14
N ARG A 76 -0.13 6.04 9.84
CA ARG A 76 0.74 5.10 10.58
C ARG A 76 1.71 4.40 9.63
N GLU A 77 1.21 3.84 8.53
CA GLU A 77 2.04 3.14 7.55
C GLU A 77 3.05 4.08 6.87
N PHE A 78 2.65 5.32 6.59
CA PHE A 78 3.57 6.31 6.04
C PHE A 78 4.75 6.57 7.01
N GLU A 79 4.46 6.72 8.31
CA GLU A 79 5.51 6.91 9.32
C GLU A 79 6.38 5.66 9.50
N GLU A 80 5.80 4.46 9.52
CA GLU A 80 6.52 3.20 9.64
C GLU A 80 7.46 2.93 8.47
N GLU A 81 6.99 3.18 7.24
CA GLU A 81 7.78 2.95 6.03
C GLU A 81 8.83 4.04 5.76
N THR A 82 8.63 5.26 6.27
CA THR A 82 9.50 6.40 5.90
C THR A 82 10.19 7.09 7.07
N GLY A 83 9.65 6.98 8.28
CA GLY A 83 10.09 7.72 9.45
C GLY A 83 9.60 9.18 9.49
N PHE A 84 8.78 9.61 8.51
CA PHE A 84 8.25 10.97 8.45
C PHE A 84 6.82 11.04 8.95
N GLN A 85 6.50 12.15 9.62
CA GLN A 85 5.13 12.52 9.97
C GLN A 85 4.66 13.63 9.04
N ILE A 86 3.51 13.42 8.40
CA ILE A 86 2.92 14.39 7.47
C ILE A 86 1.61 14.89 8.05
N SER A 87 1.42 16.19 8.01
CA SER A 87 0.19 16.87 8.37
C SER A 87 -0.30 17.75 7.21
N GLY A 88 -1.58 18.01 7.16
CA GLY A 88 -2.19 18.82 6.11
C GLY A 88 -3.62 18.43 5.82
N GLU A 89 -4.13 18.87 4.68
CA GLU A 89 -5.44 18.47 4.19
C GLU A 89 -5.34 17.14 3.43
N PHE A 90 -5.92 16.09 4.01
CA PHE A 90 -5.97 14.78 3.40
C PHE A 90 -7.20 14.65 2.50
N ARG A 91 -6.98 14.56 1.19
CA ARG A 91 -8.05 14.44 0.17
C ARG A 91 -8.22 13.00 -0.25
N PRO A 92 -9.37 12.37 0.00
CA PRO A 92 -9.58 10.97 -0.36
C PRO A 92 -9.56 10.78 -1.89
N LEU A 93 -8.89 9.73 -2.32
CA LEU A 93 -8.84 9.28 -3.70
C LEU A 93 -9.81 8.11 -3.92
N ALA A 94 -10.22 7.88 -5.17
CA ALA A 94 -10.96 6.67 -5.51
C ALA A 94 -10.09 5.42 -5.21
N PRO A 95 -10.60 4.43 -4.46
CA PRO A 95 -9.86 3.21 -4.16
C PRO A 95 -9.47 2.47 -5.43
N LEU A 96 -8.28 1.88 -5.44
CA LEU A 96 -7.80 1.07 -6.56
C LEU A 96 -7.70 -0.39 -6.16
N LYS A 97 -8.22 -1.27 -7.01
CA LYS A 97 -8.12 -2.71 -6.86
C LYS A 97 -6.92 -3.23 -7.63
N GLN A 98 -5.97 -3.84 -6.92
CA GLN A 98 -4.80 -4.47 -7.53
C GLN A 98 -5.14 -5.83 -8.15
N LYS A 99 -4.28 -6.32 -9.05
CA LYS A 99 -4.44 -7.65 -9.67
C LYS A 99 -4.49 -8.79 -8.66
N SER A 100 -3.83 -8.64 -7.52
CA SER A 100 -3.88 -9.58 -6.39
C SER A 100 -5.25 -9.66 -5.70
N GLY A 101 -6.20 -8.78 -6.06
CA GLY A 101 -7.49 -8.65 -5.40
C GLY A 101 -7.48 -7.70 -4.19
N LYS A 102 -6.32 -7.21 -3.78
CA LYS A 102 -6.14 -6.24 -2.70
C LYS A 102 -6.69 -4.88 -3.11
N THR A 103 -7.47 -4.24 -2.24
CA THR A 103 -7.96 -2.88 -2.42
C THR A 103 -7.06 -1.90 -1.68
N VAL A 104 -6.61 -0.85 -2.36
CA VAL A 104 -5.79 0.22 -1.79
C VAL A 104 -6.63 1.49 -1.69
N TYR A 105 -6.81 1.97 -0.47
CA TYR A 105 -7.35 3.30 -0.16
C TYR A 105 -6.19 4.28 -0.09
N ALA A 106 -6.35 5.47 -0.63
CA ALA A 106 -5.31 6.48 -0.58
C ALA A 106 -5.86 7.88 -0.37
N TRP A 107 -5.05 8.75 0.20
CA TRP A 107 -5.31 10.18 0.35
C TRP A 107 -4.15 10.96 -0.23
N ALA A 108 -4.47 11.98 -1.02
CA ALA A 108 -3.49 12.96 -1.45
C ALA A 108 -3.28 14.01 -0.36
N VAL A 109 -2.04 14.38 -0.12
CA VAL A 109 -1.66 15.42 0.83
C VAL A 109 -0.50 16.23 0.26
N GLU A 110 -0.60 17.56 0.32
CA GLU A 110 0.50 18.43 -0.07
C GLU A 110 1.47 18.59 1.11
N GLY A 111 2.75 18.37 0.87
CA GLY A 111 3.79 18.49 1.89
C GLY A 111 5.17 18.23 1.30
N ASP A 112 6.19 18.30 2.13
CA ASP A 112 7.58 18.08 1.74
C ASP A 112 8.32 17.27 2.80
N CYS A 113 9.28 16.48 2.36
CA CYS A 113 10.22 15.78 3.21
C CYS A 113 11.53 15.54 2.45
N ASP A 114 12.62 15.40 3.19
CA ASP A 114 13.92 15.07 2.62
C ASP A 114 14.08 13.54 2.54
N PRO A 115 14.12 12.94 1.33
CA PRO A 115 14.29 11.50 1.18
C PRO A 115 15.55 10.93 1.84
N SER A 116 16.58 11.76 2.05
CA SER A 116 17.82 11.32 2.73
C SER A 116 17.61 10.98 4.21
N GLY A 117 16.52 11.47 4.80
CA GLY A 117 16.12 11.15 6.17
C GLY A 117 15.29 9.87 6.31
N LEU A 118 15.15 9.09 5.25
CA LEU A 118 14.37 7.84 5.25
C LEU A 118 14.79 6.90 6.38
N LYS A 119 13.80 6.45 7.15
CA LYS A 119 13.96 5.42 8.22
C LYS A 119 12.79 4.45 8.10
N SER A 120 13.04 3.30 7.49
CA SER A 120 12.04 2.26 7.31
C SER A 120 12.10 1.22 8.43
N ASN A 121 10.97 0.63 8.74
CA ASN A 121 10.90 -0.61 9.49
C ASN A 121 11.59 -1.74 8.73
N THR A 122 11.93 -2.80 9.43
CA THR A 122 12.51 -4.01 8.84
C THR A 122 11.46 -5.12 8.73
N VAL A 123 11.64 -5.98 7.75
CA VAL A 123 10.86 -7.19 7.55
C VAL A 123 11.78 -8.39 7.51
N SER A 124 11.40 -9.49 8.19
CA SER A 124 12.14 -10.73 8.16
C SER A 124 11.68 -11.60 6.99
N LEU A 125 12.61 -11.97 6.13
CA LEU A 125 12.37 -12.83 4.97
C LEU A 125 13.31 -14.02 4.99
N GLU A 126 12.82 -15.17 4.52
CA GLU A 126 13.69 -16.32 4.26
C GLU A 126 14.60 -16.03 3.06
N TRP A 127 15.92 -16.00 3.31
CA TRP A 127 16.89 -15.75 2.25
C TRP A 127 18.20 -16.52 2.49
N PRO A 128 18.76 -17.22 1.48
CA PRO A 128 18.15 -17.50 0.17
C PRO A 128 16.84 -18.31 0.27
N PRO A 129 15.99 -18.30 -0.78
CA PRO A 129 14.76 -19.08 -0.77
C PRO A 129 15.01 -20.56 -0.44
N HIS A 130 14.16 -21.16 0.39
CA HIS A 130 14.26 -22.56 0.85
C HIS A 130 15.51 -22.92 1.65
N SER A 131 16.20 -21.91 2.19
CA SER A 131 17.41 -22.10 3.03
C SER A 131 17.12 -22.36 4.50
N GLY A 132 15.91 -22.06 4.97
CA GLY A 132 15.52 -22.04 6.37
C GLY A 132 16.16 -20.88 7.16
N ARG A 133 16.88 -19.97 6.51
CA ARG A 133 17.56 -18.83 7.16
C ARG A 133 16.70 -17.58 7.06
N GLN A 134 16.35 -17.01 8.20
CA GLN A 134 15.68 -15.71 8.27
C GLN A 134 16.71 -14.58 8.23
N GLN A 135 16.46 -13.58 7.39
CA GLN A 135 17.30 -12.40 7.26
C GLN A 135 16.43 -11.16 7.27
N GLU A 136 16.87 -10.12 7.98
CA GLU A 136 16.16 -8.85 8.04
C GLU A 136 16.57 -7.93 6.88
N PHE A 137 15.55 -7.31 6.27
CA PHE A 137 15.70 -6.32 5.22
C PHE A 137 14.86 -5.09 5.56
N PRO A 138 15.26 -3.87 5.15
CA PRO A 138 14.37 -2.73 5.25
C PRO A 138 13.11 -3.00 4.39
N GLU A 139 11.96 -2.61 4.89
CA GLU A 139 10.70 -2.70 4.13
C GLU A 139 10.73 -1.77 2.93
N VAL A 140 11.32 -0.59 3.10
CA VAL A 140 11.62 0.39 2.05
C VAL A 140 13.12 0.68 2.07
N ASP A 141 13.79 0.53 0.93
CA ASP A 141 15.23 0.77 0.82
C ASP A 141 15.59 2.14 0.25
N ARG A 142 14.69 2.76 -0.50
CA ARG A 142 14.87 4.07 -1.13
C ARG A 142 13.56 4.84 -1.18
N ALA A 143 13.66 6.15 -1.12
CA ALA A 143 12.56 7.07 -1.39
C ALA A 143 13.05 8.21 -2.28
N ALA A 144 12.18 8.73 -3.13
CA ALA A 144 12.51 9.85 -4.01
C ALA A 144 11.28 10.63 -4.45
N TRP A 145 11.52 11.86 -4.85
CA TRP A 145 10.55 12.71 -5.52
C TRP A 145 10.66 12.53 -7.04
N PHE A 146 9.52 12.36 -7.68
CA PHE A 146 9.45 12.19 -9.14
C PHE A 146 8.44 13.17 -9.75
N PRO A 147 8.80 13.82 -10.89
CA PRO A 147 7.80 14.47 -11.72
C PRO A 147 6.72 13.49 -12.16
N LEU A 148 5.49 13.97 -12.40
CA LEU A 148 4.34 13.08 -12.64
C LEU A 148 4.57 12.07 -13.77
N ASP A 149 5.19 12.49 -14.88
CA ASP A 149 5.43 11.61 -16.03
C ASP A 149 6.43 10.49 -15.71
N GLU A 150 7.45 10.79 -14.93
CA GLU A 150 8.40 9.79 -14.45
C GLU A 150 7.75 8.87 -13.42
N ALA A 151 7.01 9.43 -12.48
CA ALA A 151 6.30 8.69 -11.46
C ALA A 151 5.33 7.65 -12.04
N LYS A 152 4.60 7.96 -13.11
CA LYS A 152 3.73 7.00 -13.81
C LYS A 152 4.47 5.79 -14.35
N ARG A 153 5.73 5.96 -14.76
CA ARG A 153 6.59 4.85 -15.24
C ARG A 153 7.20 4.04 -14.09
N LYS A 154 7.49 4.70 -12.99
CA LYS A 154 8.14 4.10 -11.82
C LYS A 154 7.18 3.33 -10.92
N ILE A 155 5.97 3.84 -10.74
CA ILE A 155 4.98 3.29 -9.82
C ILE A 155 4.43 1.95 -10.31
N LEU A 156 4.04 1.09 -9.38
CA LEU A 156 3.30 -0.14 -9.66
C LEU A 156 2.12 0.14 -10.60
N PRO A 157 1.92 -0.64 -11.67
CA PRO A 157 0.84 -0.40 -12.65
C PRO A 157 -0.55 -0.28 -12.01
N GLY A 158 -0.82 -1.04 -10.95
CA GLY A 158 -2.09 -0.98 -10.22
C GLY A 158 -2.31 0.31 -9.41
N GLN A 159 -1.32 1.19 -9.32
CA GLN A 159 -1.39 2.45 -8.58
C GLN A 159 -1.29 3.70 -9.46
N VAL A 160 -1.08 3.57 -10.76
CA VAL A 160 -0.96 4.70 -11.70
C VAL A 160 -2.17 5.65 -11.60
N GLY A 161 -3.36 5.12 -11.38
CA GLY A 161 -4.60 5.88 -11.25
C GLY A 161 -4.57 6.95 -10.14
N PHE A 162 -3.75 6.79 -9.09
CA PHE A 162 -3.59 7.82 -8.06
C PHE A 162 -2.86 9.06 -8.61
N ILE A 163 -1.82 8.86 -9.41
CA ILE A 163 -1.08 9.95 -10.04
C ILE A 163 -1.94 10.66 -11.10
N GLU A 164 -2.68 9.90 -11.89
CA GLU A 164 -3.62 10.46 -12.88
C GLU A 164 -4.72 11.29 -12.22
N TRP A 165 -5.19 10.87 -11.04
CA TRP A 165 -6.14 11.65 -10.26
C TRP A 165 -5.54 13.01 -9.86
N LEU A 166 -4.31 13.01 -9.31
CA LEU A 166 -3.62 14.22 -8.91
C LEU A 166 -3.45 15.18 -10.10
N GLU A 167 -3.03 14.66 -11.26
CA GLU A 167 -2.86 15.44 -12.47
C GLU A 167 -4.16 16.13 -12.92
N ARG A 168 -5.31 15.44 -12.81
CA ARG A 168 -6.62 16.01 -13.13
C ARG A 168 -7.10 17.04 -12.12
N ALA A 169 -6.85 16.80 -10.84
CA ALA A 169 -7.32 17.66 -9.76
C ALA A 169 -6.54 18.98 -9.64
N THR A 170 -5.40 19.08 -10.29
CA THR A 170 -4.51 20.25 -10.24
C THR A 170 -4.42 21.05 -11.53
N ARG A 171 -5.17 20.64 -12.55
CA ARG A 171 -5.41 21.42 -13.78
C ARG A 171 -6.52 22.46 -13.53
#